data_acfbf54d15524365f1a848c7dd673447
#
_entry.id   acfbf54d15524365f1a848c7dd673447
#
_cell.length_a   1.000
_cell.length_b   1.000
_cell.length_c   1.000
_cell.angle_alpha   90.00
_cell.angle_beta   90.00
_cell.angle_gamma   90.00
#
_symmetry.space_group_name_H-M   'P 1'
#
loop_
_entity.id
_entity.type
_entity.pdbx_description
1 polymer ?
#
loop_
_entity_poly.entity_id
_entity_poly.type
_entity_poly.pdbx_seq_one_letter_code
_entity_poly.pdbx_strand_id
1 'polypeptide(L)'
;VRARRGRAFTDADASSLTKTWALLAILVLVTHVLNDFSTVYGTQLFAPFTDRQFGLPAVPVIDPVYTLILLAGLFIAWRRGWSRPQARGMTLGALVLSSGYLLLALAQNDRARDLVFADPGAQERIVTDYEVTTTMFSPWLRRIVTREPDSLHIGYVSTINPRAINWTRITREPRAEALADAALATPEGVIYRRFARGLIHPHIVEAREGELFLRIGDMRYASPGAALRGMWGVEWPLVENADGLAIAGEGLRFMQRTQADAHVLRALFQAKAGQENDVF
;
A
#
# COMPACT_ATOMS: atom_id res chain seq x y z
N VAL A 1 4.74 29.12 23.08
CA VAL A 1 5.96 29.83 23.49
C VAL A 1 5.51 31.03 24.35
N ARG A 2 5.60 30.90 25.67
CA ARG A 2 5.38 32.05 26.56
C ARG A 2 6.58 32.98 26.39
N ALA A 3 6.38 34.13 25.75
CA ALA A 3 7.35 35.20 25.78
C ALA A 3 7.74 35.52 27.24
N ARG A 4 9.02 35.43 27.57
CA ARG A 4 9.55 35.95 28.84
C ARG A 4 9.31 37.46 28.79
N ARG A 5 8.35 37.91 29.57
CA ARG A 5 8.06 39.37 29.72
C ARG A 5 9.35 40.08 30.10
N GLY A 6 9.83 40.98 29.24
CA GLY A 6 10.84 41.97 29.58
C GLY A 6 12.24 41.84 28.97
N ARG A 7 12.52 40.80 28.12
CA ARG A 7 13.82 40.70 27.44
C ARG A 7 13.63 41.01 25.94
N ALA A 8 14.40 41.95 25.41
CA ALA A 8 14.42 42.21 23.97
C ALA A 8 14.88 40.94 23.23
N PHE A 9 14.23 40.60 22.11
CA PHE A 9 14.59 39.47 21.24
C PHE A 9 15.92 39.82 20.55
N THR A 10 16.94 38.97 20.73
CA THR A 10 18.29 39.18 20.20
C THR A 10 18.54 38.35 18.96
N ASP A 11 19.55 38.71 18.16
CA ASP A 11 19.98 37.87 17.01
C ASP A 11 20.40 36.45 17.43
N ALA A 12 20.96 36.31 18.63
CA ALA A 12 21.26 34.98 19.20
C ALA A 12 19.99 34.16 19.48
N ASP A 13 18.92 34.80 19.96
CA ASP A 13 17.62 34.14 20.13
C ASP A 13 17.01 33.74 18.77
N ALA A 14 17.15 34.62 17.76
CA ALA A 14 16.72 34.32 16.38
C ALA A 14 17.48 33.13 15.81
N SER A 15 18.81 33.11 15.92
CA SER A 15 19.64 31.99 15.44
C SER A 15 19.32 30.67 16.14
N SER A 16 19.11 30.68 17.45
CA SER A 16 18.72 29.51 18.24
C SER A 16 17.35 28.97 17.81
N LEU A 17 16.40 29.86 17.56
CA LEU A 17 15.06 29.50 17.11
C LEU A 17 15.11 28.91 15.70
N THR A 18 15.87 29.49 14.78
CA THR A 18 16.08 28.98 13.41
C THR A 18 16.69 27.59 13.44
N LYS A 19 17.73 27.35 14.23
CA LYS A 19 18.34 26.01 14.39
C LYS A 19 17.35 24.99 14.92
N THR A 20 16.52 25.38 15.89
CA THR A 20 15.48 24.49 16.44
C THR A 20 14.45 24.12 15.39
N TRP A 21 13.95 25.08 14.61
CA TRP A 21 13.01 24.82 13.54
C TRP A 21 13.61 24.02 12.40
N ALA A 22 14.86 24.29 12.02
CA ALA A 22 15.57 23.51 11.03
C ALA A 22 15.73 22.04 11.45
N LEU A 23 16.14 21.81 12.71
CA LEU A 23 16.24 20.45 13.25
C LEU A 23 14.89 19.73 13.27
N LEU A 24 13.83 20.41 13.70
CA LEU A 24 12.48 19.82 13.69
C LEU A 24 12.02 19.49 12.27
N ALA A 25 12.28 20.37 11.30
CA ALA A 25 11.94 20.10 9.90
C ALA A 25 12.70 18.90 9.35
N ILE A 26 13.99 18.80 9.63
CA ILE A 26 14.81 17.64 9.22
C ILE A 26 14.28 16.35 9.86
N LEU A 27 13.98 16.37 11.16
CA LEU A 27 13.45 15.19 11.85
C LEU A 27 12.09 14.74 11.27
N VAL A 28 11.19 15.69 10.95
CA VAL A 28 9.91 15.39 10.33
C VAL A 28 10.12 14.79 8.94
N LEU A 29 10.99 15.36 8.11
CA LEU A 29 11.28 14.86 6.77
C LEU A 29 11.88 13.44 6.83
N VAL A 30 12.86 13.22 7.69
CA VAL A 30 13.50 11.90 7.84
C VAL A 30 12.51 10.86 8.33
N THR A 31 11.70 11.17 9.34
CA THR A 31 10.68 10.23 9.86
C THR A 31 9.58 9.97 8.84
N HIS A 32 9.21 10.95 8.02
CA HIS A 32 8.25 10.78 6.94
C HIS A 32 8.77 9.78 5.89
N VAL A 33 9.99 10.00 5.40
CA VAL A 33 10.65 9.10 4.44
C VAL A 33 10.79 7.67 4.99
N LEU A 34 11.16 7.52 6.27
CA LEU A 34 11.25 6.21 6.93
C LEU A 34 9.88 5.53 7.06
N ASN A 35 8.83 6.32 7.30
CA ASN A 35 7.47 5.80 7.37
C ASN A 35 6.98 5.34 5.99
N ASP A 36 7.21 6.13 4.95
CA ASP A 36 6.88 5.76 3.56
C ASP A 36 7.63 4.50 3.11
N PHE A 37 8.91 4.38 3.48
CA PHE A 37 9.70 3.18 3.25
C PHE A 37 9.09 1.92 3.89
N SER A 38 8.35 2.06 4.98
CA SER A 38 7.67 0.95 5.67
C SER A 38 6.31 0.59 5.03
N THR A 39 5.92 1.26 3.97
CA THR A 39 4.65 1.00 3.27
C THR A 39 4.84 0.20 1.98
N VAL A 40 3.73 -0.32 1.47
CA VAL A 40 3.68 -1.07 0.21
C VAL A 40 4.10 -0.23 -1.01
N TYR A 41 3.95 1.11 -0.95
CA TYR A 41 4.35 1.98 -2.06
C TYR A 41 5.85 2.00 -2.28
N GLY A 42 6.61 1.98 -1.19
CA GLY A 42 8.04 2.26 -1.23
C GLY A 42 8.34 3.73 -1.52
N THR A 43 9.61 4.06 -1.45
CA THR A 43 10.08 5.44 -1.61
C THR A 43 11.32 5.49 -2.48
N GLN A 44 11.49 6.56 -3.26
CA GLN A 44 12.68 6.79 -4.08
C GLN A 44 13.80 7.42 -3.24
N LEU A 45 14.39 6.62 -2.34
CA LEU A 45 15.40 7.09 -1.36
C LEU A 45 16.60 7.79 -1.98
N PHE A 46 16.95 7.46 -3.21
CA PHE A 46 18.14 7.97 -3.89
C PHE A 46 17.80 8.85 -5.09
N ALA A 47 16.59 9.44 -5.13
CA ALA A 47 16.27 10.46 -6.13
C ALA A 47 17.18 11.69 -5.93
N PRO A 48 17.67 12.35 -6.99
CA PRO A 48 17.42 12.11 -8.42
C PRO A 48 18.38 11.12 -9.09
N PHE A 49 19.24 10.44 -8.34
CA PHE A 49 20.30 9.56 -8.90
C PHE A 49 19.74 8.24 -9.46
N THR A 50 18.61 7.79 -8.95
CA THR A 50 17.88 6.61 -9.45
C THR A 50 16.39 6.73 -9.17
N ASP A 51 15.60 6.23 -10.11
CA ASP A 51 14.14 6.13 -9.99
C ASP A 51 13.69 4.87 -9.23
N ARG A 52 14.62 4.05 -8.76
CA ARG A 52 14.29 2.81 -8.07
C ARG A 52 13.55 3.09 -6.77
N GLN A 53 12.42 2.44 -6.59
CA GLN A 53 11.66 2.46 -5.36
C GLN A 53 12.18 1.39 -4.39
N PHE A 54 12.39 1.79 -3.16
CA PHE A 54 12.77 0.93 -2.05
C PHE A 54 11.64 0.92 -1.03
N GLY A 55 11.33 -0.24 -0.48
CA GLY A 55 10.29 -0.36 0.54
C GLY A 55 10.32 -1.71 1.23
N LEU A 56 9.91 -1.69 2.48
CA LEU A 56 9.66 -2.88 3.29
C LEU A 56 8.15 -2.88 3.60
N PRO A 57 7.32 -3.64 2.89
CA PRO A 57 5.86 -3.58 3.00
C PRO A 57 5.35 -4.13 4.35
N ALA A 58 5.65 -3.41 5.43
CA ALA A 58 5.26 -3.76 6.79
C ALA A 58 3.77 -3.49 7.03
N VAL A 59 3.32 -2.29 6.64
CA VAL A 59 1.98 -1.77 6.94
C VAL A 59 1.34 -1.15 5.70
N PRO A 60 0.00 -1.06 5.63
CA PRO A 60 -0.68 -0.28 4.62
C PRO A 60 -0.35 1.21 4.79
N VAL A 61 -0.58 2.02 3.76
CA VAL A 61 -0.30 3.48 3.79
C VAL A 61 -1.00 4.18 4.95
N ILE A 62 -2.21 3.74 5.26
CA ILE A 62 -2.95 4.18 6.43
C ILE A 62 -3.17 2.95 7.29
N ASP A 63 -2.41 2.85 8.37
CA ASP A 63 -2.60 1.82 9.41
C ASP A 63 -3.24 2.43 10.64
N PRO A 64 -4.51 2.09 10.93
CA PRO A 64 -5.21 2.66 12.07
C PRO A 64 -4.60 2.25 13.40
N VAL A 65 -4.02 1.05 13.52
CA VAL A 65 -3.42 0.58 14.78
C VAL A 65 -2.17 1.40 15.08
N TYR A 66 -1.27 1.55 14.10
CA TYR A 66 -0.09 2.41 14.20
C TYR A 66 -0.46 3.84 14.59
N THR A 67 -1.42 4.40 13.86
CA THR A 67 -1.88 5.79 14.06
C THR A 67 -2.49 5.99 15.43
N LEU A 68 -3.34 5.06 15.91
CA LEU A 68 -3.99 5.16 17.22
C LEU A 68 -2.99 5.06 18.37
N ILE A 69 -1.94 4.26 18.25
CA ILE A 69 -0.86 4.19 19.26
C ILE A 69 -0.22 5.58 19.43
N LEU A 70 0.13 6.24 18.32
CA LEU A 70 0.74 7.57 18.34
C LEU A 70 -0.22 8.63 18.89
N LEU A 71 -1.47 8.64 18.40
CA LEU A 71 -2.50 9.58 18.86
C LEU A 71 -2.80 9.42 20.34
N ALA A 72 -2.89 8.20 20.84
CA ALA A 72 -3.09 7.93 22.27
C ALA A 72 -1.92 8.47 23.10
N GLY A 73 -0.68 8.24 22.68
CA GLY A 73 0.50 8.79 23.35
C GLY A 73 0.50 10.31 23.40
N LEU A 74 0.18 10.97 22.30
CA LEU A 74 0.06 12.43 22.21
C LEU A 74 -1.09 12.97 23.07
N PHE A 75 -2.25 12.32 23.05
CA PHE A 75 -3.41 12.70 23.83
C PHE A 75 -3.12 12.61 25.34
N ILE A 76 -2.51 11.52 25.80
CA ILE A 76 -2.13 11.34 27.21
C ILE A 76 -1.08 12.36 27.62
N ALA A 77 -0.08 12.63 26.77
CA ALA A 77 0.93 13.64 27.01
C ALA A 77 0.32 15.05 27.14
N TRP A 78 -0.63 15.39 26.26
CA TRP A 78 -1.38 16.63 26.33
C TRP A 78 -2.19 16.75 27.63
N ARG A 79 -2.94 15.72 28.00
CA ARG A 79 -3.73 15.67 29.25
C ARG A 79 -2.88 15.82 30.50
N ARG A 80 -1.66 15.29 30.49
CA ARG A 80 -0.72 15.37 31.61
C ARG A 80 0.03 16.70 31.68
N GLY A 81 0.03 17.47 30.60
CA GLY A 81 0.74 18.75 30.45
C GLY A 81 2.16 18.56 29.91
N TRP A 82 2.44 19.17 28.77
CA TRP A 82 3.68 19.01 27.99
C TRP A 82 4.98 19.24 28.74
N SER A 83 4.95 20.08 29.78
CA SER A 83 6.13 20.42 30.59
C SER A 83 6.48 19.36 31.63
N ARG A 84 5.64 18.37 31.85
CA ARG A 84 5.86 17.34 32.87
C ARG A 84 6.72 16.19 32.34
N PRO A 85 7.61 15.59 33.18
CA PRO A 85 8.39 14.41 32.78
C PRO A 85 7.53 13.23 32.29
N GLN A 86 6.33 13.06 32.87
CA GLN A 86 5.39 12.01 32.48
C GLN A 86 4.92 12.15 31.02
N ALA A 87 4.76 13.39 30.52
CA ALA A 87 4.38 13.60 29.12
C ALA A 87 5.46 13.09 28.16
N ARG A 88 6.74 13.31 28.48
CA ARG A 88 7.87 12.78 27.69
C ARG A 88 7.89 11.26 27.71
N GLY A 89 7.68 10.65 28.90
CA GLY A 89 7.59 9.19 29.03
C GLY A 89 6.46 8.58 28.20
N MET A 90 5.28 9.22 28.14
CA MET A 90 4.14 8.75 27.34
C MET A 90 4.43 8.85 25.84
N THR A 91 5.02 9.96 25.39
CA THR A 91 5.40 10.13 23.98
C THR A 91 6.46 9.11 23.56
N LEU A 92 7.50 8.92 24.38
CA LEU A 92 8.53 7.91 24.12
C LEU A 92 7.95 6.49 24.12
N GLY A 93 7.08 6.17 25.08
CA GLY A 93 6.38 4.88 25.11
C GLY A 93 5.55 4.63 23.85
N ALA A 94 4.83 5.62 23.36
CA ALA A 94 4.08 5.52 22.11
C ALA A 94 5.00 5.30 20.90
N LEU A 95 6.14 5.99 20.83
CA LEU A 95 7.14 5.77 19.77
C LEU A 95 7.73 4.36 19.84
N VAL A 96 8.09 3.87 21.02
CA VAL A 96 8.60 2.50 21.20
C VAL A 96 7.56 1.47 20.77
N LEU A 97 6.31 1.63 21.20
CA LEU A 97 5.21 0.71 20.86
C LEU A 97 4.91 0.72 19.36
N SER A 98 4.84 1.91 18.75
CA SER A 98 4.58 2.02 17.30
C SER A 98 5.74 1.46 16.46
N SER A 99 6.99 1.69 16.87
CA SER A 99 8.16 1.08 16.22
C SER A 99 8.18 -0.45 16.38
N GLY A 100 7.85 -0.95 17.58
CA GLY A 100 7.70 -2.38 17.85
C GLY A 100 6.61 -3.02 16.98
N TYR A 101 5.50 -2.32 16.77
CA TYR A 101 4.44 -2.75 15.87
C TYR A 101 4.92 -2.85 14.41
N LEU A 102 5.71 -1.89 13.92
CA LEU A 102 6.30 -1.95 12.58
C LEU A 102 7.26 -3.14 12.43
N LEU A 103 8.12 -3.38 13.42
CA LEU A 103 9.03 -4.53 13.43
C LEU A 103 8.28 -5.86 13.44
N LEU A 104 7.21 -5.95 14.24
CA LEU A 104 6.32 -7.11 14.25
C LEU A 104 5.69 -7.33 12.86
N ALA A 105 5.20 -6.26 12.24
CA ALA A 105 4.59 -6.33 10.93
C ALA A 105 5.59 -6.77 9.84
N LEU A 106 6.85 -6.35 9.92
CA LEU A 106 7.93 -6.83 9.05
C LEU A 106 8.19 -8.33 9.26
N ALA A 107 8.32 -8.77 10.51
CA ALA A 107 8.53 -10.19 10.81
C ALA A 107 7.37 -11.07 10.31
N GLN A 108 6.13 -10.55 10.37
CA GLN A 108 4.97 -11.26 9.80
C GLN A 108 5.00 -11.30 8.28
N ASN A 109 5.59 -10.31 7.62
CA ASN A 109 5.76 -10.32 6.17
C ASN A 109 6.73 -11.42 5.72
N ASP A 110 7.86 -11.56 6.40
CA ASP A 110 8.82 -12.63 6.12
C ASP A 110 8.22 -14.00 6.39
N ARG A 111 7.53 -14.18 7.52
CA ARG A 111 6.80 -15.41 7.81
C ARG A 111 5.75 -15.76 6.76
N ALA A 112 5.03 -14.77 6.23
CA ALA A 112 4.07 -15.01 5.16
C ALA A 112 4.75 -15.48 3.87
N ARG A 113 5.92 -14.94 3.53
CA ARG A 113 6.72 -15.41 2.39
C ARG A 113 7.09 -16.89 2.54
N ASP A 114 7.61 -17.28 3.71
CA ASP A 114 7.97 -18.67 3.98
C ASP A 114 6.76 -19.61 3.81
N LEU A 115 5.59 -19.20 4.30
CA LEU A 115 4.34 -19.95 4.16
C LEU A 115 3.90 -20.08 2.69
N VAL A 116 4.06 -19.03 1.88
CA VAL A 116 3.75 -19.08 0.44
C VAL A 116 4.67 -20.05 -0.28
N PHE A 117 5.97 -20.02 0.00
CA PHE A 117 6.91 -20.93 -0.64
C PHE A 117 6.77 -22.38 -0.17
N ALA A 118 6.20 -22.59 1.01
CA ALA A 118 5.88 -23.93 1.50
C ALA A 118 4.52 -24.45 1.00
N ASP A 119 3.68 -23.59 0.41
CA ASP A 119 2.34 -23.98 -0.05
C ASP A 119 2.42 -24.85 -1.34
N PRO A 120 1.83 -26.06 -1.35
CA PRO A 120 1.88 -26.93 -2.53
C PRO A 120 1.32 -26.27 -3.78
N GLY A 121 0.22 -25.52 -3.65
CA GLY A 121 -0.40 -24.82 -4.76
C GLY A 121 0.48 -23.72 -5.35
N ALA A 122 1.46 -23.19 -4.61
CA ALA A 122 2.45 -22.27 -5.13
C ALA A 122 3.65 -23.00 -5.77
N GLN A 123 4.07 -24.14 -5.19
CA GLN A 123 5.23 -24.92 -5.67
C GLN A 123 4.99 -25.59 -7.03
N GLU A 124 3.75 -25.91 -7.35
CA GLU A 124 3.38 -26.53 -8.64
C GLU A 124 3.33 -25.52 -9.80
N ARG A 125 3.57 -24.22 -9.54
CA ARG A 125 3.42 -23.15 -10.51
C ARG A 125 4.76 -22.51 -10.89
N ILE A 126 4.85 -22.01 -12.11
CA ILE A 126 6.00 -21.24 -12.59
C ILE A 126 5.79 -19.76 -12.22
N VAL A 127 6.11 -19.42 -10.98
CA VAL A 127 6.01 -18.03 -10.48
C VAL A 127 7.22 -17.23 -10.97
N THR A 128 6.96 -16.21 -11.79
CA THR A 128 8.01 -15.31 -12.33
C THR A 128 8.24 -14.10 -11.46
N ASP A 129 7.22 -13.68 -10.72
CA ASP A 129 7.28 -12.53 -9.80
C ASP A 129 6.21 -12.68 -8.72
N TYR A 130 6.42 -12.11 -7.55
CA TYR A 130 5.45 -12.13 -6.47
C TYR A 130 5.55 -10.89 -5.58
N GLU A 131 4.45 -10.51 -4.97
CA GLU A 131 4.40 -9.48 -3.95
C GLU A 131 3.57 -9.97 -2.76
N VAL A 132 4.09 -9.78 -1.55
CA VAL A 132 3.35 -9.98 -0.30
C VAL A 132 3.01 -8.63 0.27
N THR A 133 1.72 -8.34 0.38
CA THR A 133 1.22 -7.06 0.83
C THR A 133 0.44 -7.20 2.13
N THR A 134 0.22 -6.09 2.80
CA THR A 134 -0.52 -6.03 4.05
C THR A 134 -2.02 -5.88 3.79
N THR A 135 -2.84 -6.38 4.71
CA THR A 135 -4.25 -6.03 4.79
C THR A 135 -4.48 -4.94 5.83
N MET A 136 -5.53 -4.12 5.65
CA MET A 136 -5.88 -3.09 6.64
C MET A 136 -6.22 -3.73 8.00
N PHE A 137 -5.89 -3.06 9.09
CA PHE A 137 -6.17 -3.44 10.48
C PHE A 137 -5.53 -4.75 10.99
N SER A 138 -4.62 -5.36 10.24
CA SER A 138 -3.99 -6.61 10.69
C SER A 138 -2.59 -6.80 10.16
N PRO A 139 -1.59 -7.00 11.02
CA PRO A 139 -0.26 -7.42 10.60
C PRO A 139 -0.17 -8.93 10.31
N TRP A 140 -1.21 -9.71 10.67
CA TRP A 140 -1.21 -11.18 10.58
C TRP A 140 -1.76 -11.72 9.26
N LEU A 141 -2.74 -11.05 8.66
CA LEU A 141 -3.31 -11.44 7.38
C LEU A 141 -2.57 -10.73 6.26
N ARG A 142 -1.96 -11.51 5.37
CA ARG A 142 -1.21 -11.02 4.22
C ARG A 142 -1.91 -11.42 2.93
N ARG A 143 -1.92 -10.50 1.98
CA ARG A 143 -2.37 -10.75 0.63
C ARG A 143 -1.15 -11.03 -0.24
N ILE A 144 -1.24 -12.04 -1.06
CA ILE A 144 -0.19 -12.46 -1.98
C ILE A 144 -0.71 -12.30 -3.40
N VAL A 145 0.12 -11.75 -4.25
CA VAL A 145 -0.08 -11.74 -5.70
C VAL A 145 1.11 -12.42 -6.32
N THR A 146 0.88 -13.48 -7.10
CA THR A 146 1.93 -14.11 -7.90
C THR A 146 1.64 -13.92 -9.37
N ARG A 147 2.70 -13.74 -10.14
CA ARG A 147 2.64 -13.64 -11.60
C ARG A 147 3.18 -14.92 -12.22
N GLU A 148 2.47 -15.39 -13.21
CA GLU A 148 2.87 -16.45 -14.12
C GLU A 148 2.84 -15.92 -15.56
N PRO A 149 3.37 -16.67 -16.55
CA PRO A 149 3.35 -16.23 -17.95
C PRO A 149 1.96 -15.81 -18.45
N ASP A 150 0.92 -16.60 -18.10
CA ASP A 150 -0.44 -16.43 -18.65
C ASP A 150 -1.49 -16.02 -17.60
N SER A 151 -1.11 -15.82 -16.35
CA SER A 151 -2.07 -15.55 -15.27
C SER A 151 -1.45 -14.81 -14.10
N LEU A 152 -2.32 -14.26 -13.29
CA LEU A 152 -2.02 -13.80 -11.93
C LEU A 152 -2.79 -14.70 -10.97
N HIS A 153 -2.21 -14.99 -9.81
CA HIS A 153 -2.92 -15.64 -8.72
C HIS A 153 -2.91 -14.74 -7.49
N ILE A 154 -4.04 -14.69 -6.83
CA ILE A 154 -4.22 -13.95 -5.59
C ILE A 154 -4.57 -14.95 -4.50
N GLY A 155 -3.88 -14.83 -3.38
CA GLY A 155 -4.17 -15.61 -2.19
C GLY A 155 -4.06 -14.77 -0.93
N TYR A 156 -4.53 -15.33 0.17
CA TYR A 156 -4.42 -14.74 1.50
C TYR A 156 -3.83 -15.77 2.45
N VAL A 157 -2.93 -15.35 3.32
CA VAL A 157 -2.34 -16.20 4.34
C VAL A 157 -2.41 -15.55 5.71
N SER A 158 -2.88 -16.31 6.70
CA SER A 158 -2.81 -15.93 8.10
C SER A 158 -1.53 -16.48 8.72
N THR A 159 -0.69 -15.60 9.29
CA THR A 159 0.57 -16.01 9.91
C THR A 159 0.39 -16.57 11.32
N ILE A 160 -0.75 -16.32 11.96
CA ILE A 160 -1.06 -16.86 13.31
C ILE A 160 -1.77 -18.22 13.25
N ASN A 161 -2.51 -18.49 12.17
CA ASN A 161 -3.16 -19.77 11.93
C ASN A 161 -2.98 -20.16 10.46
N PRO A 162 -1.77 -20.64 10.09
CA PRO A 162 -1.47 -20.99 8.71
C PRO A 162 -2.34 -22.15 8.22
N ARG A 163 -2.90 -21.99 7.02
CA ARG A 163 -3.67 -23.02 6.30
C ARG A 163 -3.22 -23.02 4.85
N ALA A 164 -3.63 -24.02 4.08
CA ALA A 164 -3.47 -24.03 2.64
C ALA A 164 -4.06 -22.74 2.04
N ILE A 165 -3.34 -22.15 1.11
CA ILE A 165 -3.74 -20.89 0.51
C ILE A 165 -4.82 -21.17 -0.54
N ASN A 166 -5.97 -20.52 -0.40
CA ASN A 166 -7.00 -20.56 -1.43
C ASN A 166 -6.61 -19.56 -2.53
N TRP A 167 -6.13 -20.11 -3.65
CA TRP A 167 -5.65 -19.32 -4.77
C TRP A 167 -6.75 -19.00 -5.76
N THR A 168 -6.98 -17.72 -6.02
CA THR A 168 -7.86 -17.25 -7.07
C THR A 168 -7.04 -16.90 -8.31
N ARG A 169 -7.28 -17.61 -9.41
CA ARG A 169 -6.64 -17.36 -10.70
C ARG A 169 -7.34 -16.25 -11.46
N ILE A 170 -6.54 -15.34 -12.01
CA ILE A 170 -6.97 -14.30 -12.95
C ILE A 170 -6.27 -14.57 -14.28
N THR A 171 -7.04 -14.95 -15.27
CA THR A 171 -6.51 -15.20 -16.62
C THR A 171 -6.25 -13.87 -17.32
N ARG A 172 -5.13 -13.76 -18.00
CA ARG A 172 -4.80 -12.60 -18.83
C ARG A 172 -5.69 -12.60 -20.08
N GLU A 173 -6.18 -11.45 -20.44
CA GLU A 173 -7.00 -11.24 -21.63
C GLU A 173 -6.11 -10.79 -22.81
N PRO A 174 -5.87 -11.64 -23.84
CA PRO A 174 -4.89 -11.33 -24.89
C PRO A 174 -5.14 -10.02 -25.61
N ARG A 175 -6.42 -9.66 -25.81
CA ARG A 175 -6.82 -8.41 -26.47
C ARG A 175 -6.48 -7.19 -25.59
N ALA A 176 -6.73 -7.27 -24.30
CA ALA A 176 -6.38 -6.22 -23.36
C ALA A 176 -4.86 -6.08 -23.20
N GLU A 177 -4.13 -7.18 -23.21
CA GLU A 177 -2.66 -7.18 -23.13
C GLU A 177 -2.04 -6.50 -24.36
N ALA A 178 -2.53 -6.78 -25.58
CA ALA A 178 -2.04 -6.14 -26.78
C ALA A 178 -2.28 -4.61 -26.78
N LEU A 179 -3.43 -4.16 -26.24
CA LEU A 179 -3.72 -2.74 -26.07
C LEU A 179 -2.88 -2.11 -24.94
N ALA A 180 -2.57 -2.90 -23.90
CA ALA A 180 -1.78 -2.42 -22.78
C ALA A 180 -0.35 -2.06 -23.16
N ASP A 181 0.26 -2.74 -24.11
CA ASP A 181 1.61 -2.40 -24.58
C ASP A 181 1.65 -0.97 -25.17
N ALA A 182 0.64 -0.61 -25.96
CA ALA A 182 0.52 0.75 -26.50
C ALA A 182 0.21 1.78 -25.38
N ALA A 183 -0.71 1.45 -24.46
CA ALA A 183 -1.07 2.31 -23.33
C ALA A 183 0.11 2.59 -22.41
N LEU A 184 0.89 1.55 -22.10
CA LEU A 184 2.06 1.64 -21.23
C LEU A 184 3.28 2.30 -21.88
N ALA A 185 3.25 2.53 -23.19
CA ALA A 185 4.23 3.33 -23.92
C ALA A 185 3.94 4.84 -23.86
N THR A 186 2.73 5.25 -23.47
CA THR A 186 2.39 6.67 -23.24
C THR A 186 3.12 7.23 -22.02
N PRO A 187 3.31 8.56 -21.89
CA PRO A 187 3.93 9.17 -20.72
C PRO A 187 3.27 8.75 -19.39
N GLU A 188 1.94 8.73 -19.34
CA GLU A 188 1.15 8.32 -18.18
C GLU A 188 1.34 6.83 -17.88
N GLY A 189 1.36 6.02 -18.94
CA GLY A 189 1.56 4.57 -18.83
C GLY A 189 2.93 4.20 -18.30
N VAL A 190 3.99 4.88 -18.74
CA VAL A 190 5.35 4.70 -18.23
C VAL A 190 5.44 5.02 -16.73
N ILE A 191 4.86 6.15 -16.32
CA ILE A 191 4.81 6.56 -14.91
C ILE A 191 4.03 5.53 -14.09
N TYR A 192 2.86 5.13 -14.61
CA TYR A 192 2.00 4.18 -13.91
C TYR A 192 2.63 2.79 -13.76
N ARG A 193 3.24 2.25 -14.83
CA ARG A 193 3.93 0.94 -14.77
C ARG A 193 5.06 0.94 -13.74
N ARG A 194 5.82 2.03 -13.65
CA ARG A 194 6.86 2.22 -12.64
C ARG A 194 6.24 2.24 -11.24
N PHE A 195 5.19 3.02 -11.04
CA PHE A 195 4.47 3.13 -9.78
C PHE A 195 3.92 1.79 -9.32
N ALA A 196 3.25 1.06 -10.20
CA ALA A 196 2.64 -0.25 -9.92
C ALA A 196 3.65 -1.41 -9.86
N ARG A 197 4.95 -1.14 -10.03
CA ARG A 197 6.04 -2.13 -9.97
C ARG A 197 5.79 -3.34 -10.88
N GLY A 198 5.05 -3.12 -11.96
CA GLY A 198 4.72 -4.13 -12.94
C GLY A 198 3.64 -5.13 -12.53
N LEU A 199 3.12 -5.12 -11.30
CA LEU A 199 1.99 -5.97 -10.87
C LEU A 199 0.67 -5.33 -11.29
N ILE A 200 0.42 -5.35 -12.59
CA ILE A 200 -0.72 -4.73 -13.24
C ILE A 200 -1.58 -5.79 -13.95
N HIS A 201 -2.87 -5.50 -14.09
CA HIS A 201 -3.81 -6.33 -14.80
C HIS A 201 -4.64 -5.49 -15.79
N PRO A 202 -4.34 -5.60 -17.10
CA PRO A 202 -5.15 -4.98 -18.13
C PRO A 202 -6.45 -5.76 -18.35
N HIS A 203 -7.55 -5.04 -18.51
CA HIS A 203 -8.85 -5.61 -18.88
C HIS A 203 -9.72 -4.56 -19.58
N ILE A 204 -10.60 -5.01 -20.46
CA ILE A 204 -11.54 -4.14 -21.15
C ILE A 204 -12.83 -4.06 -20.32
N VAL A 205 -13.33 -2.85 -20.16
CA VAL A 205 -14.60 -2.59 -19.47
C VAL A 205 -15.51 -1.76 -20.36
N GLU A 206 -16.79 -2.05 -20.30
CA GLU A 206 -17.84 -1.24 -20.88
C GLU A 206 -18.41 -0.33 -19.78
N ALA A 207 -18.35 0.98 -20.01
CA ALA A 207 -18.97 1.96 -19.13
C ALA A 207 -20.46 2.15 -19.49
N ARG A 208 -21.11 3.08 -18.80
CA ARG A 208 -22.46 3.49 -19.17
C ARG A 208 -22.43 4.07 -20.58
N GLU A 209 -23.46 3.79 -21.38
CA GLU A 209 -23.63 4.28 -22.76
C GLU A 209 -22.81 3.52 -23.83
N GLY A 210 -22.24 2.37 -23.50
CA GLY A 210 -21.52 1.55 -24.47
C GLY A 210 -20.07 1.99 -24.77
N GLU A 211 -19.57 2.97 -24.03
CA GLU A 211 -18.16 3.36 -24.14
C GLU A 211 -17.24 2.29 -23.60
N LEU A 212 -16.22 1.95 -24.37
CA LEU A 212 -15.21 0.95 -23.99
C LEU A 212 -13.95 1.64 -23.45
N PHE A 213 -13.40 1.05 -22.40
CA PHE A 213 -12.15 1.50 -21.80
C PHE A 213 -11.21 0.32 -21.58
N LEU A 214 -9.93 0.54 -21.88
CA LEU A 214 -8.86 -0.29 -21.36
C LEU A 214 -8.54 0.19 -19.94
N ARG A 215 -8.79 -0.65 -18.93
CA ARG A 215 -8.36 -0.39 -17.56
C ARG A 215 -7.15 -1.22 -17.24
N ILE A 216 -6.13 -0.58 -16.66
CA ILE A 216 -4.96 -1.25 -16.12
C ILE A 216 -4.94 -1.03 -14.62
N GLY A 217 -5.32 -2.05 -13.85
CA GLY A 217 -5.42 -2.01 -12.40
C GLY A 217 -4.11 -2.38 -11.70
N ASP A 218 -3.83 -1.73 -10.56
CA ASP A 218 -2.73 -2.09 -9.67
C ASP A 218 -3.15 -3.25 -8.76
N MET A 219 -2.57 -4.43 -8.99
CA MET A 219 -2.95 -5.66 -8.31
C MET A 219 -2.41 -5.78 -6.89
N ARG A 220 -1.52 -4.89 -6.47
CA ARG A 220 -1.05 -4.82 -5.08
C ARG A 220 -2.16 -4.39 -4.13
N TYR A 221 -3.13 -3.64 -4.64
CA TYR A 221 -4.24 -3.09 -3.88
C TYR A 221 -5.56 -3.60 -4.43
N ALA A 222 -6.19 -4.45 -3.67
CA ALA A 222 -7.53 -4.91 -3.98
C ALA A 222 -8.30 -5.15 -2.69
N SER A 223 -9.57 -4.84 -2.73
CA SER A 223 -10.49 -5.22 -1.66
C SER A 223 -10.90 -6.68 -1.85
N PRO A 224 -11.01 -7.46 -0.78
CA PRO A 224 -11.58 -8.80 -0.88
C PRO A 224 -12.97 -8.78 -1.53
N GLY A 225 -13.26 -9.78 -2.34
CA GLY A 225 -14.58 -10.01 -2.95
C GLY A 225 -14.91 -9.25 -4.22
N ALA A 226 -14.39 -8.06 -4.46
CA ALA A 226 -14.75 -7.27 -5.66
C ALA A 226 -13.60 -7.03 -6.63
N ALA A 227 -12.40 -7.35 -6.28
CA ALA A 227 -11.30 -6.72 -6.97
C ALA A 227 -10.21 -7.68 -7.43
N LEU A 228 -10.62 -8.62 -8.21
CA LEU A 228 -9.72 -9.29 -9.15
C LEU A 228 -9.16 -8.32 -10.22
N ARG A 229 -9.42 -7.01 -10.10
CA ARG A 229 -9.12 -6.01 -11.14
C ARG A 229 -8.34 -4.79 -10.66
N GLY A 230 -7.89 -4.81 -9.39
CA GLY A 230 -7.25 -3.65 -8.77
C GLY A 230 -8.26 -2.61 -8.26
N MET A 231 -7.91 -1.89 -7.19
CA MET A 231 -8.76 -0.88 -6.56
C MET A 231 -8.64 0.47 -7.26
N TRP A 232 -7.51 0.74 -7.88
CA TRP A 232 -7.21 1.92 -8.70
C TRP A 232 -6.26 1.57 -9.83
N GLY A 233 -6.12 2.50 -10.76
CA GLY A 233 -5.25 2.34 -11.91
C GLY A 233 -5.39 3.51 -12.87
N VAL A 234 -5.07 3.24 -14.12
CA VAL A 234 -5.27 4.16 -15.23
C VAL A 234 -6.17 3.50 -16.27
N GLU A 235 -7.07 4.28 -16.86
CA GLU A 235 -7.94 3.84 -17.92
C GLU A 235 -7.76 4.73 -19.16
N TRP A 236 -7.86 4.11 -20.33
CA TRP A 236 -7.81 4.78 -21.61
C TRP A 236 -9.11 4.51 -22.37
N PRO A 237 -9.75 5.52 -22.96
CA PRO A 237 -10.89 5.30 -23.82
C PRO A 237 -10.45 4.50 -25.05
N LEU A 238 -11.33 3.61 -25.51
CA LEU A 238 -11.11 2.79 -26.70
C LEU A 238 -12.07 3.23 -27.81
N VAL A 239 -11.57 3.22 -29.03
CA VAL A 239 -12.37 3.41 -30.23
C VAL A 239 -12.25 2.19 -31.13
N GLU A 240 -13.34 1.85 -31.79
CA GLU A 240 -13.34 0.81 -32.81
C GLU A 240 -13.02 1.43 -34.17
N ASN A 241 -12.03 0.87 -34.82
CA ASN A 241 -11.61 1.24 -36.17
C ASN A 241 -11.58 0.01 -37.09
N ALA A 242 -11.14 0.16 -38.35
CA ALA A 242 -11.11 -0.92 -39.33
C ALA A 242 -10.21 -2.11 -38.88
N ASP A 243 -9.18 -1.84 -38.08
CA ASP A 243 -8.21 -2.82 -37.57
C ASP A 243 -8.59 -3.38 -36.18
N GLY A 244 -9.70 -2.93 -35.62
CA GLY A 244 -10.21 -3.35 -34.29
C GLY A 244 -10.21 -2.23 -33.25
N LEU A 245 -10.05 -2.59 -31.96
CA LEU A 245 -9.99 -1.60 -30.87
C LEU A 245 -8.62 -0.94 -30.81
N ALA A 246 -8.62 0.38 -30.68
CA ALA A 246 -7.42 1.18 -30.49
C ALA A 246 -7.60 2.17 -29.33
N ILE A 247 -6.50 2.59 -28.72
CA ILE A 247 -6.49 3.60 -27.67
C ILE A 247 -6.79 4.97 -28.28
N ALA A 248 -7.69 5.71 -27.64
CA ALA A 248 -8.04 7.07 -27.98
C ALA A 248 -7.83 8.00 -26.79
N GLY A 249 -7.01 9.05 -27.00
CA GLY A 249 -6.80 10.08 -25.97
C GLY A 249 -5.82 9.70 -24.85
N GLU A 250 -5.88 10.46 -23.78
CA GLU A 250 -4.98 10.37 -22.63
C GLU A 250 -5.48 9.37 -21.58
N GLY A 251 -4.53 8.81 -20.83
CA GLY A 251 -4.84 7.94 -19.71
C GLY A 251 -5.39 8.72 -18.51
N LEU A 252 -6.55 8.32 -18.01
CA LEU A 252 -7.19 8.91 -16.85
C LEU A 252 -7.06 8.00 -15.63
N ARG A 253 -6.89 8.60 -14.46
CA ARG A 253 -6.89 7.82 -13.20
C ARG A 253 -8.30 7.37 -12.88
N PHE A 254 -8.46 6.11 -12.53
CA PHE A 254 -9.72 5.60 -11.97
C PHE A 254 -9.54 5.07 -10.55
N MET A 255 -10.60 5.12 -9.79
CA MET A 255 -10.72 4.46 -8.50
C MET A 255 -12.03 3.67 -8.48
N GLN A 256 -11.93 2.36 -8.32
CA GLN A 256 -13.11 1.53 -8.19
C GLN A 256 -13.67 1.69 -6.76
N ARG A 257 -14.88 2.20 -6.63
CA ARG A 257 -15.57 2.21 -5.34
C ARG A 257 -15.96 0.78 -5.00
N THR A 258 -15.30 0.22 -4.01
CA THR A 258 -15.71 -1.05 -3.43
C THR A 258 -16.91 -0.77 -2.55
N GLN A 259 -18.08 -1.33 -2.86
CA GLN A 259 -19.14 -1.43 -1.89
C GLN A 259 -18.65 -2.40 -0.81
N ALA A 260 -18.44 -1.90 0.39
CA ALA A 260 -18.12 -2.74 1.53
C ALA A 260 -19.37 -3.53 1.88
N ASP A 261 -19.49 -4.72 1.33
CA ASP A 261 -20.53 -5.67 1.73
C ASP A 261 -20.24 -6.15 3.15
N ALA A 262 -21.26 -6.18 3.99
CA ALA A 262 -21.15 -6.66 5.37
C ALA A 262 -20.63 -8.11 5.45
N HIS A 263 -20.93 -8.93 4.45
CA HIS A 263 -20.41 -10.30 4.33
C HIS A 263 -18.90 -10.31 4.13
N VAL A 264 -18.38 -9.52 3.19
CA VAL A 264 -16.93 -9.38 2.91
C VAL A 264 -16.17 -8.83 4.12
N LEU A 265 -16.74 -7.84 4.82
CA LEU A 265 -16.15 -7.32 6.04
C LEU A 265 -16.08 -8.38 7.15
N ARG A 266 -17.16 -9.15 7.35
CA ARG A 266 -17.19 -10.25 8.32
C ARG A 266 -16.14 -11.30 7.98
N ALA A 267 -16.07 -11.76 6.73
CA ALA A 267 -15.08 -12.72 6.27
C ALA A 267 -13.65 -12.22 6.48
N LEU A 268 -13.38 -10.92 6.22
CA LEU A 268 -12.09 -10.29 6.48
C LEU A 268 -11.72 -10.35 7.97
N PHE A 269 -12.67 -10.07 8.88
CA PHE A 269 -12.43 -10.16 10.32
C PHE A 269 -12.21 -11.61 10.78
N GLN A 270 -12.95 -12.56 10.22
CA GLN A 270 -12.75 -14.00 10.49
C GLN A 270 -11.37 -14.47 10.02
N ALA A 271 -10.97 -14.13 8.80
CA ALA A 271 -9.64 -14.44 8.28
C ALA A 271 -8.50 -13.83 9.10
N LYS A 272 -8.67 -12.59 9.59
CA LYS A 272 -7.72 -11.93 10.51
C LYS A 272 -7.58 -12.65 11.83
N ALA A 273 -8.66 -13.24 12.33
CA ALA A 273 -8.66 -14.08 13.53
C ALA A 273 -8.16 -15.51 13.25
N GLY A 274 -7.79 -15.84 12.00
CA GLY A 274 -7.41 -17.18 11.59
C GLY A 274 -8.58 -18.17 11.55
N GLN A 275 -9.81 -17.68 11.44
CA GLN A 275 -11.02 -18.49 11.31
C GLN A 275 -11.28 -18.80 9.82
N GLU A 276 -11.96 -19.91 9.58
CA GLU A 276 -12.38 -20.31 8.25
C GLU A 276 -13.48 -19.38 7.73
N ASN A 277 -13.43 -19.09 6.43
CA ASN A 277 -14.45 -18.31 5.74
C ASN A 277 -14.46 -18.65 4.24
N ASP A 278 -15.55 -18.33 3.55
CA ASP A 278 -15.77 -18.68 2.14
C ASP A 278 -15.18 -17.66 1.16
N VAL A 279 -14.54 -16.60 1.64
CA VAL A 279 -14.08 -15.47 0.82
C VAL A 279 -12.56 -15.46 0.64
N PHE A 280 -11.81 -16.11 1.54
CA PHE A 280 -10.34 -16.13 1.57
C PHE A 280 -9.75 -17.53 1.64
#